data_213ae07c58a8b87aefd3ebf6d10cdc43
#
_entry.id   213ae07c58a8b87aefd3ebf6d10cdc43
#
_cell.length_a   1.000
_cell.length_b   1.000
_cell.length_c   1.000
_cell.angle_alpha   90.00
_cell.angle_beta   90.00
_cell.angle_gamma   90.00
#
_symmetry.space_group_name_H-M   'P 1'
#
loop_
_entity.id
_entity.type
_entity.pdbx_description
1 polymer ?
#
loop_
_entity_poly.entity_id
_entity_poly.type
_entity_poly.pdbx_seq_one_letter_code
_entity_poly.pdbx_strand_id
1 'polypeptide(L)'
;MTLIKWAPKPMNMYDEFDSIFNSFYNSDFRNSLKYDSSWKPDIDIKESNKGFLLKADIAGLSKKDIKINVHGNKLTISGEKEEESNNNDYYLFRERSVGKFSRTFNLPDSVNTDKINARCKNGILSIELEKHEEIIPKTKEIVIN
;
A
#
# COMPACT_ATOMS: atom_id res chain seq x y z
N MET A 1 -22.38 -27.66 33.11
CA MET A 1 -22.51 -27.26 31.72
C MET A 1 -22.24 -25.77 31.60
N THR A 2 -21.11 -25.38 31.08
CA THR A 2 -20.75 -23.96 30.91
C THR A 2 -21.25 -23.52 29.53
N LEU A 3 -22.22 -22.62 29.52
CA LEU A 3 -22.68 -21.96 28.30
C LEU A 3 -21.62 -20.98 27.85
N ILE A 4 -20.89 -21.33 26.81
CA ILE A 4 -19.99 -20.38 26.13
C ILE A 4 -20.87 -19.48 25.29
N LYS A 5 -21.04 -18.24 25.75
CA LYS A 5 -21.74 -17.20 24.97
C LYS A 5 -20.80 -16.76 23.85
N TRP A 6 -21.06 -17.25 22.65
CA TRP A 6 -20.37 -16.78 21.46
C TRP A 6 -20.82 -15.34 21.18
N ALA A 7 -19.95 -14.38 21.45
CA ALA A 7 -20.14 -13.02 21.01
C ALA A 7 -19.28 -12.84 19.76
N PRO A 8 -19.85 -12.42 18.61
CA PRO A 8 -19.04 -12.04 17.47
C PRO A 8 -18.16 -10.89 17.94
N LYS A 9 -16.83 -11.07 17.87
CA LYS A 9 -15.90 -9.95 18.02
C LYS A 9 -16.27 -8.93 16.95
N PRO A 10 -16.54 -7.67 17.30
CA PRO A 10 -16.59 -6.64 16.28
C PRO A 10 -15.25 -6.70 15.56
N MET A 11 -15.29 -6.85 14.24
CA MET A 11 -14.12 -6.80 13.39
C MET A 11 -13.55 -5.40 13.58
N ASN A 12 -12.54 -5.31 14.45
CA ASN A 12 -11.93 -4.04 14.78
C ASN A 12 -11.12 -3.60 13.54
N MET A 13 -11.38 -2.40 13.08
CA MET A 13 -10.63 -1.69 12.05
C MET A 13 -9.09 -1.74 12.32
N TYR A 14 -8.71 -1.88 13.60
CA TYR A 14 -7.33 -2.05 14.05
C TYR A 14 -6.69 -3.38 13.60
N ASP A 15 -7.44 -4.48 13.49
CA ASP A 15 -6.89 -5.79 13.12
C ASP A 15 -6.50 -5.83 11.62
N GLU A 16 -7.23 -5.13 10.75
CA GLU A 16 -6.87 -4.99 9.33
C GLU A 16 -5.65 -4.09 9.17
N PHE A 17 -5.57 -3.00 9.93
CA PHE A 17 -4.43 -2.10 9.91
C PHE A 17 -3.17 -2.80 10.43
N ASP A 18 -3.27 -3.56 11.51
CA ASP A 18 -2.15 -4.33 12.06
C ASP A 18 -1.64 -5.38 11.07
N SER A 19 -2.50 -6.01 10.27
CA SER A 19 -2.07 -6.96 9.24
C SER A 19 -1.31 -6.28 8.11
N ILE A 20 -1.74 -5.10 7.67
CA ILE A 20 -1.04 -4.28 6.68
C ILE A 20 0.31 -3.82 7.26
N PHE A 21 0.31 -3.34 8.50
CA PHE A 21 1.49 -2.83 9.18
C PHE A 21 2.53 -3.92 9.45
N ASN A 22 2.10 -5.10 9.91
CA ASN A 22 2.98 -6.26 10.13
C ASN A 22 3.55 -6.81 8.82
N SER A 23 2.78 -6.76 7.75
CA SER A 23 3.26 -7.10 6.41
C SER A 23 4.32 -6.11 5.93
N PHE A 24 4.14 -4.84 6.24
CA PHE A 24 5.08 -3.76 5.95
C PHE A 24 6.42 -3.98 6.66
N TYR A 25 6.41 -4.30 7.95
CA TYR A 25 7.63 -4.54 8.71
C TYR A 25 8.34 -5.84 8.32
N ASN A 26 7.59 -6.91 8.11
CA ASN A 26 8.19 -8.24 7.86
C ASN A 26 8.69 -8.40 6.42
N SER A 27 8.05 -7.79 5.42
CA SER A 27 8.49 -7.89 4.03
C SER A 27 9.74 -7.05 3.76
N ASP A 28 9.82 -5.86 4.35
CA ASP A 28 10.96 -4.97 4.14
C ASP A 28 12.24 -5.48 4.83
N PHE A 29 12.11 -6.09 6.00
CA PHE A 29 13.28 -6.61 6.73
C PHE A 29 13.88 -7.84 6.05
N ARG A 30 13.06 -8.70 5.44
CA ARG A 30 13.56 -9.90 4.72
C ARG A 30 14.07 -9.60 3.32
N ASN A 31 13.49 -8.64 2.61
CA ASN A 31 13.92 -8.26 1.26
C ASN A 31 15.10 -7.28 1.26
N SER A 32 15.31 -6.54 2.34
CA SER A 32 16.47 -5.67 2.52
C SER A 32 17.81 -6.42 2.47
N LEU A 33 17.79 -7.72 2.74
CA LEU A 33 19.01 -8.56 2.66
C LEU A 33 19.30 -9.12 1.25
N LYS A 34 18.38 -8.95 0.28
CA LYS A 34 18.51 -9.57 -1.05
C LYS A 34 18.56 -8.60 -2.23
N TYR A 35 18.20 -7.34 -2.04
CA TYR A 35 18.27 -6.34 -3.10
C TYR A 35 19.03 -5.12 -2.62
N ASP A 36 20.01 -4.78 -3.42
CA ASP A 36 20.79 -3.53 -3.33
C ASP A 36 19.92 -2.32 -3.69
N SER A 37 18.76 -2.20 -3.01
CA SER A 37 17.88 -1.04 -3.14
C SER A 37 18.39 0.04 -2.20
N SER A 38 19.18 0.94 -2.76
CA SER A 38 19.80 2.04 -2.02
C SER A 38 18.80 3.08 -1.53
N TRP A 39 17.52 2.96 -1.89
CA TRP A 39 16.49 3.96 -1.59
C TRP A 39 15.14 3.34 -1.24
N LYS A 40 14.48 3.95 -0.26
CA LYS A 40 13.09 3.63 0.13
C LYS A 40 12.28 4.92 0.17
N PRO A 41 11.24 5.09 -0.66
CA PRO A 41 10.33 6.20 -0.55
C PRO A 41 9.54 6.14 0.75
N ASP A 42 9.35 7.30 1.39
CA ASP A 42 8.47 7.44 2.55
C ASP A 42 7.02 7.27 2.11
N ILE A 43 6.26 6.47 2.85
CA ILE A 43 4.89 6.10 2.50
C ILE A 43 3.96 6.28 3.68
N ASP A 44 2.82 6.94 3.44
CA ASP A 44 1.69 7.01 4.33
C ASP A 44 0.53 6.18 3.78
N ILE A 45 -0.16 5.46 4.64
CA ILE A 45 -1.40 4.75 4.31
C ILE A 45 -2.51 5.23 5.24
N LYS A 46 -3.62 5.67 4.65
CA LYS A 46 -4.84 6.06 5.37
C LYS A 46 -5.98 5.14 4.99
N GLU A 47 -6.75 4.76 5.98
CA GLU A 47 -7.99 4.00 5.79
C GLU A 47 -9.21 4.89 5.99
N SER A 48 -10.23 4.65 5.19
CA SER A 48 -11.58 5.23 5.33
C SER A 48 -12.63 4.13 5.15
N ASN A 49 -13.89 4.47 5.37
CA ASN A 49 -15.01 3.54 5.12
C ASN A 49 -15.08 3.07 3.65
N LYS A 50 -14.58 3.88 2.70
CA LYS A 50 -14.64 3.58 1.26
C LYS A 50 -13.42 2.82 0.75
N GLY A 51 -12.27 2.90 1.43
CA GLY A 51 -11.05 2.28 0.96
C GLY A 51 -9.80 2.81 1.65
N PHE A 52 -8.68 2.58 0.99
CA PHE A 52 -7.37 3.00 1.45
C PHE A 52 -6.76 4.02 0.49
N LEU A 53 -6.02 4.97 1.02
CA LEU A 53 -5.21 5.92 0.27
C LEU A 53 -3.75 5.76 0.68
N LEU A 54 -2.94 5.31 -0.26
CA LEU A 54 -1.49 5.25 -0.12
C LEU A 54 -0.88 6.48 -0.78
N LYS A 55 0.03 7.15 -0.08
CA LYS A 55 0.84 8.24 -0.62
C LYS A 55 2.31 7.94 -0.44
N ALA A 56 3.10 8.12 -1.50
CA ALA A 56 4.54 7.93 -1.48
C ALA A 56 5.25 9.18 -1.99
N ASP A 57 6.32 9.58 -1.29
CA ASP A 57 7.19 10.67 -1.70
C ASP A 57 8.21 10.16 -2.72
N ILE A 58 8.02 10.57 -3.98
CA ILE A 58 8.80 10.11 -5.12
C ILE A 58 9.37 11.27 -5.93
N ALA A 59 9.85 12.30 -5.24
CA ALA A 59 10.42 13.47 -5.88
C ALA A 59 11.50 13.12 -6.93
N GLY A 60 11.40 13.73 -8.09
CA GLY A 60 12.32 13.48 -9.20
C GLY A 60 11.96 12.30 -10.11
N LEU A 61 10.87 11.57 -9.84
CA LEU A 61 10.36 10.52 -10.70
C LEU A 61 9.16 10.98 -11.52
N SER A 62 9.08 10.47 -12.73
CA SER A 62 7.94 10.63 -13.63
C SER A 62 7.13 9.33 -13.72
N LYS A 63 5.97 9.39 -14.36
CA LYS A 63 5.11 8.21 -14.55
C LYS A 63 5.81 7.03 -15.21
N LYS A 64 6.76 7.29 -16.11
CA LYS A 64 7.50 6.26 -16.86
C LYS A 64 8.52 5.51 -15.98
N ASP A 65 8.94 6.12 -14.88
CA ASP A 65 9.98 5.60 -13.99
C ASP A 65 9.38 4.72 -12.88
N ILE A 66 8.04 4.63 -12.81
CA ILE A 66 7.30 3.93 -11.76
C ILE A 66 6.47 2.81 -12.36
N LYS A 67 6.51 1.65 -11.72
CA LYS A 67 5.67 0.50 -12.03
C LYS A 67 4.86 0.12 -10.81
N ILE A 68 3.57 -0.11 -11.03
CA ILE A 68 2.64 -0.59 -10.01
C ILE A 68 2.03 -1.89 -10.51
N ASN A 69 2.20 -2.95 -9.75
CA ASN A 69 1.68 -4.27 -10.08
C ASN A 69 0.84 -4.82 -8.92
N VAL A 70 -0.25 -5.48 -9.26
CA VAL A 70 -1.04 -6.26 -8.32
C VAL A 70 -1.00 -7.72 -8.77
N HIS A 71 -0.58 -8.58 -7.86
CA HIS A 71 -0.58 -10.02 -8.08
C HIS A 71 -1.23 -10.72 -6.89
N GLY A 72 -2.41 -11.29 -7.12
CA GLY A 72 -3.25 -11.79 -6.04
C GLY A 72 -3.63 -10.64 -5.08
N ASN A 73 -3.24 -10.77 -3.82
CA ASN A 73 -3.45 -9.76 -2.79
C ASN A 73 -2.19 -8.90 -2.51
N LYS A 74 -1.20 -8.91 -3.40
CA LYS A 74 0.04 -8.15 -3.23
C LYS A 74 0.11 -6.98 -4.20
N LEU A 75 0.23 -5.78 -3.65
CA LEU A 75 0.52 -4.56 -4.39
C LEU A 75 2.02 -4.29 -4.33
N THR A 76 2.67 -4.20 -5.48
CA THR A 76 4.09 -3.87 -5.58
C THR A 76 4.28 -2.56 -6.31
N ILE A 77 4.99 -1.65 -5.68
CA ILE A 77 5.40 -0.36 -6.26
C ILE A 77 6.91 -0.41 -6.44
N SER A 78 7.38 -0.21 -7.65
CA SER A 78 8.81 -0.22 -7.96
C SER A 78 9.16 0.92 -8.91
N GLY A 79 10.42 1.29 -8.90
CA GLY A 79 10.95 2.33 -9.77
C GLY A 79 12.43 2.51 -9.62
N GLU A 80 12.98 3.39 -10.44
CA GLU A 80 14.39 3.75 -10.41
C GLU A 80 14.53 5.26 -10.54
N LYS A 81 15.27 5.84 -9.60
CA LYS A 81 15.67 7.24 -9.62
C LYS A 81 17.12 7.30 -10.10
N GLU A 82 17.27 7.77 -11.34
CA GLU A 82 18.59 7.88 -11.96
C GLU A 82 19.42 8.97 -11.29
N GLU A 83 20.72 8.72 -11.25
CA GLU A 83 21.69 9.70 -10.82
C GLU A 83 22.07 10.59 -12.01
N GLU A 84 21.93 11.90 -11.83
CA GLU A 84 22.50 12.86 -12.77
C GLU A 84 24.02 12.93 -12.54
N SER A 85 24.79 12.20 -13.33
CA SER A 85 26.26 12.27 -13.27
C SER A 85 26.82 12.99 -14.47
N ASN A 86 27.54 14.09 -14.25
CA ASN A 86 28.49 14.63 -15.19
C ASN A 86 29.88 14.09 -14.86
N ASN A 87 30.60 13.58 -15.86
CA ASN A 87 31.92 12.98 -15.66
C ASN A 87 32.97 13.92 -15.05
N ASN A 88 32.70 15.22 -14.97
CA ASN A 88 33.61 16.24 -14.44
C ASN A 88 33.19 16.79 -13.08
N ASP A 89 32.02 16.37 -12.55
CA ASP A 89 31.48 16.88 -11.30
C ASP A 89 31.67 15.87 -10.17
N TYR A 90 31.88 16.35 -8.96
CA TYR A 90 31.95 15.54 -7.76
C TYR A 90 31.09 16.16 -6.66
N TYR A 91 30.42 15.32 -5.87
CA TYR A 91 29.60 15.78 -4.75
C TYR A 91 30.48 16.27 -3.60
N LEU A 92 30.32 17.51 -3.18
CA LEU A 92 30.87 18.01 -1.93
C LEU A 92 30.06 17.54 -0.72
N PHE A 93 28.76 17.35 -0.92
CA PHE A 93 27.81 16.92 0.10
C PHE A 93 26.62 16.23 -0.56
N ARG A 94 26.20 15.10 -0.03
CA ARG A 94 25.13 14.31 -0.61
C ARG A 94 24.23 13.73 0.46
N GLU A 95 22.93 14.07 0.42
CA GLU A 95 21.88 13.52 1.27
C GLU A 95 20.73 12.90 0.46
N ARG A 96 20.55 13.32 -0.79
CA ARG A 96 19.48 12.82 -1.65
C ARG A 96 19.75 11.38 -2.04
N SER A 97 18.73 10.54 -1.85
CA SER A 97 18.78 9.13 -2.23
C SER A 97 18.49 8.95 -3.72
N VAL A 98 19.18 8.03 -4.35
CA VAL A 98 18.99 7.59 -5.74
C VAL A 98 19.04 6.08 -5.83
N GLY A 99 18.66 5.53 -6.97
CA GLY A 99 18.73 4.10 -7.26
C GLY A 99 17.36 3.45 -7.37
N LYS A 100 17.37 2.13 -7.36
CA LYS A 100 16.17 1.31 -7.49
C LYS A 100 15.47 1.18 -6.16
N PHE A 101 14.14 1.14 -6.20
CA PHE A 101 13.32 0.80 -5.04
C PHE A 101 12.23 -0.20 -5.43
N SER A 102 11.81 -0.96 -4.46
CA SER A 102 10.64 -1.85 -4.56
C SER A 102 9.97 -1.94 -3.21
N ARG A 103 8.66 -1.68 -3.15
CA ARG A 103 7.83 -1.77 -1.95
C ARG A 103 6.65 -2.67 -2.24
N THR A 104 6.42 -3.66 -1.39
CA THR A 104 5.32 -4.61 -1.54
C THR A 104 4.42 -4.57 -0.31
N PHE A 105 3.12 -4.50 -0.54
CA PHE A 105 2.07 -4.45 0.49
C PHE A 105 1.10 -5.60 0.27
N ASN A 106 0.72 -6.27 1.34
CA ASN A 106 -0.39 -7.21 1.30
C ASN A 106 -1.69 -6.42 1.42
N LEU A 107 -2.58 -6.62 0.47
CA LEU A 107 -3.90 -6.00 0.47
C LEU A 107 -4.86 -6.85 1.29
N PRO A 108 -5.69 -6.24 2.16
CA PRO A 108 -6.79 -6.93 2.82
C PRO A 108 -7.79 -7.47 1.80
N ASP A 109 -8.52 -8.53 2.17
CA ASP A 109 -9.56 -9.11 1.32
C ASP A 109 -10.72 -8.15 1.04
N SER A 110 -10.86 -7.10 1.84
CA SER A 110 -11.83 -6.02 1.63
C SER A 110 -11.53 -5.13 0.42
N VAL A 111 -10.30 -5.15 -0.10
CA VAL A 111 -9.90 -4.33 -1.25
C VAL A 111 -10.36 -4.94 -2.56
N ASN A 112 -11.05 -4.13 -3.36
CA ASN A 112 -11.40 -4.48 -4.73
C ASN A 112 -10.20 -4.21 -5.65
N THR A 113 -9.48 -5.25 -6.04
CA THR A 113 -8.30 -5.15 -6.89
C THR A 113 -8.59 -4.66 -8.30
N ASP A 114 -9.85 -4.70 -8.75
CA ASP A 114 -10.26 -4.18 -10.05
C ASP A 114 -10.52 -2.66 -10.05
N LYS A 115 -10.60 -2.07 -8.85
CA LYS A 115 -10.85 -0.64 -8.65
C LYS A 115 -9.68 0.05 -7.94
N ILE A 116 -8.51 -0.01 -8.56
CA ILE A 116 -7.30 0.66 -8.08
C ILE A 116 -6.95 1.80 -9.03
N ASN A 117 -6.80 3.00 -8.47
CA ASN A 117 -6.42 4.19 -9.21
C ASN A 117 -5.09 4.73 -8.69
N ALA A 118 -4.20 5.11 -9.59
CA ALA A 118 -2.92 5.70 -9.25
C ALA A 118 -2.69 7.03 -9.99
N ARG A 119 -2.18 8.02 -9.27
CA ARG A 119 -1.82 9.33 -9.81
C ARG A 119 -0.47 9.77 -9.28
N CYS A 120 0.34 10.31 -10.17
CA CYS A 120 1.60 10.95 -9.82
C CYS A 120 1.50 12.45 -10.11
N LYS A 121 1.67 13.27 -9.07
CA LYS A 121 1.63 14.73 -9.19
C LYS A 121 2.53 15.38 -8.14
N ASN A 122 3.31 16.36 -8.57
CA ASN A 122 4.18 17.15 -7.69
C ASN A 122 5.14 16.29 -6.84
N GLY A 123 5.67 15.20 -7.39
CA GLY A 123 6.57 14.29 -6.67
C GLY A 123 5.89 13.37 -5.65
N ILE A 124 4.59 13.28 -5.69
CA ILE A 124 3.79 12.40 -4.82
C ILE A 124 3.04 11.39 -5.69
N LEU A 125 3.23 10.11 -5.38
CA LEU A 125 2.41 9.03 -5.91
C LEU A 125 1.24 8.80 -4.95
N SER A 126 0.03 8.91 -5.45
CA SER A 126 -1.20 8.60 -4.71
C SER A 126 -1.86 7.38 -5.32
N ILE A 127 -2.14 6.35 -4.52
CA ILE A 127 -2.84 5.14 -4.93
C ILE A 127 -4.10 5.00 -4.09
N GLU A 128 -5.23 5.01 -4.75
CA GLU A 128 -6.55 4.80 -4.16
C GLU A 128 -6.96 3.35 -4.36
N LEU A 129 -7.28 2.67 -3.27
CA LEU A 129 -7.70 1.28 -3.21
C LEU A 129 -9.13 1.25 -2.66
N GLU A 130 -10.12 1.01 -3.51
CA GLU A 130 -11.51 0.94 -3.06
C GLU A 130 -11.80 -0.38 -2.36
N LYS A 131 -12.67 -0.36 -1.35
CA LYS A 131 -13.22 -1.56 -0.74
C LYS A 131 -14.37 -2.12 -1.59
N HIS A 132 -14.60 -3.43 -1.49
CA HIS A 132 -15.81 -4.03 -2.04
C HIS A 132 -17.03 -3.37 -1.41
N GLU A 133 -18.08 -3.18 -2.21
CA GLU A 133 -19.36 -2.73 -1.70
C GLU A 133 -19.90 -3.79 -0.71
N GLU A 134 -20.19 -3.37 0.52
CA GLU A 134 -20.85 -4.24 1.47
C GLU A 134 -22.25 -4.56 0.93
N ILE A 135 -22.51 -5.83 0.71
CA ILE A 135 -23.87 -6.31 0.45
C ILE A 135 -24.61 -6.25 1.78
N ILE A 136 -25.29 -5.14 2.05
CA ILE A 136 -26.17 -5.03 3.20
C ILE A 136 -27.35 -5.97 2.95
N PRO A 137 -27.56 -7.03 3.73
CA PRO A 137 -28.70 -7.89 3.57
C PRO A 137 -30.00 -7.05 3.76
N LYS A 138 -30.84 -6.98 2.75
CA LYS A 138 -32.13 -6.31 2.87
C LYS A 138 -33.00 -7.14 3.82
N THR A 139 -33.38 -6.54 4.93
CA THR A 139 -34.37 -7.14 5.83
C THR A 139 -35.70 -7.21 5.07
N LYS A 140 -36.21 -8.41 4.88
CA LYS A 140 -37.51 -8.64 4.28
C LYS A 140 -38.50 -8.97 5.40
N GLU A 141 -39.46 -8.10 5.59
CA GLU A 141 -40.60 -8.37 6.48
C GLU A 141 -41.59 -9.32 5.78
N ILE A 142 -41.93 -10.38 6.47
CA ILE A 142 -42.92 -11.37 5.98
C ILE A 142 -44.22 -11.10 6.72
N VAL A 143 -45.23 -10.75 5.96
CA VAL A 143 -46.58 -10.55 6.50
C VAL A 143 -47.23 -11.92 6.70
N ILE A 144 -47.77 -12.15 7.92
CA ILE A 144 -48.52 -13.36 8.26
C ILE A 144 -49.99 -13.10 7.86
N ASN A 145 -50.50 -13.96 7.00
CA ASN A 145 -51.91 -13.97 6.62
C ASN A 145 -52.75 -14.75 7.62
#